data_723b2473f982426c551655ddf7a1fc57
#
_entry.id   723b2473f982426c551655ddf7a1fc57
#
_cell.length_a   1.000
_cell.length_b   1.000
_cell.length_c   1.000
_cell.angle_alpha   90.00
_cell.angle_beta   90.00
_cell.angle_gamma   90.00
#
_symmetry.space_group_name_H-M   'P 1'
#
loop_
_entity.id
_entity.type
_entity.pdbx_description
1 polymer ?
#
loop_
_entity_poly.entity_id
_entity_poly.type
_entity_poly.pdbx_seq_one_letter_code
_entity_poly.pdbx_strand_id
1 'polypeptide(L)'
;MQSSFPSKARFFVTTKRRSWIEFIVGIYLELDGTTLNFVERSYVSGAVSETRVSQADWNIDTLLGDVASSPSQVILDITKAQIMFIDIEWLGLGTVRCGFVIDGKLIHCHSFHHANKIQSTYMTTASLPLRYEIKNTGATASSSTMKQVCSTVISEGGYELRGDQRTIGTPVQTPKNLATAGTYYPIVSIQLKSTYLDAIVILTALSILGINSNPCSVAWRVYRDATLTSPSWTSAGTDSSVEYDTSATGLSGGNVLAQGYIGVTNQASQTIDVLKEALFKFQLQRNSLTSTPEPLTIAMSASVNTVSALASMDWEEISR
;
A
#
# COMPACT_ATOMS: atom_id res chain seq x y z
N MET A 1 -7.79 22.51 -37.57
CA MET A 1 -6.44 22.72 -37.02
C MET A 1 -6.38 22.08 -35.65
N GLN A 2 -5.89 20.87 -35.55
CA GLN A 2 -5.67 20.16 -34.27
C GLN A 2 -4.32 20.64 -33.72
N SER A 3 -4.35 21.39 -32.65
CA SER A 3 -3.15 21.79 -31.94
C SER A 3 -2.59 20.54 -31.21
N SER A 4 -1.39 20.13 -31.59
CA SER A 4 -0.61 19.11 -30.93
C SER A 4 -0.29 19.57 -29.49
N PHE A 5 -0.89 18.93 -28.50
CA PHE A 5 -0.61 19.22 -27.10
C PHE A 5 0.60 18.42 -26.64
N PRO A 6 1.66 19.04 -26.13
CA PRO A 6 2.79 18.34 -25.54
C PRO A 6 2.46 17.93 -24.09
N SER A 7 1.44 17.11 -23.89
CA SER A 7 1.09 16.57 -22.56
C SER A 7 1.01 15.05 -22.63
N LYS A 8 1.60 14.40 -21.64
CA LYS A 8 1.48 12.95 -21.41
C LYS A 8 0.54 12.70 -20.26
N ALA A 9 -0.50 11.91 -20.50
CA ALA A 9 -1.36 11.39 -19.45
C ALA A 9 -1.06 9.91 -19.26
N ARG A 10 -0.95 9.46 -18.02
CA ARG A 10 -0.57 8.09 -17.68
C ARG A 10 -1.44 7.54 -16.59
N PHE A 11 -1.84 6.30 -16.71
CA PHE A 11 -2.47 5.51 -15.67
C PHE A 11 -1.53 4.35 -15.31
N PHE A 12 -1.19 4.21 -14.03
CA PHE A 12 -0.14 3.31 -13.57
C PHE A 12 -0.58 2.32 -12.52
N VAL A 13 0.10 1.18 -12.54
CA VAL A 13 0.36 0.34 -11.37
C VAL A 13 1.87 0.36 -11.15
N THR A 14 2.38 1.02 -10.09
CA THR A 14 3.83 1.33 -9.99
C THR A 14 4.40 1.27 -8.59
N THR A 15 5.74 1.11 -8.48
CA THR A 15 6.51 1.40 -7.27
C THR A 15 7.39 2.64 -7.42
N LYS A 16 7.64 3.33 -6.29
CA LYS A 16 8.45 4.54 -6.21
C LYS A 16 9.79 4.25 -5.54
N ARG A 17 10.88 4.85 -6.05
CA ARG A 17 12.12 5.05 -5.29
C ARG A 17 12.64 6.47 -5.40
N ARG A 18 13.03 7.02 -4.23
CA ARG A 18 13.81 8.24 -3.91
C ARG A 18 13.66 9.48 -4.78
N SER A 19 13.26 10.56 -4.07
CA SER A 19 13.53 11.99 -4.36
C SER A 19 13.32 12.45 -5.79
N TRP A 20 12.23 13.20 -5.99
CA TRP A 20 11.92 13.96 -7.20
C TRP A 20 11.73 13.14 -8.51
N ILE A 21 10.52 12.56 -8.65
CA ILE A 21 9.78 12.47 -9.93
C ILE A 21 10.02 11.25 -10.84
N GLU A 22 10.60 10.10 -10.48
CA GLU A 22 10.49 8.98 -11.44
C GLU A 22 10.12 7.66 -10.77
N PHE A 23 9.01 7.03 -11.31
CA PHE A 23 8.77 5.62 -10.96
C PHE A 23 9.80 4.78 -11.67
N ILE A 24 10.24 3.77 -10.95
CA ILE A 24 11.30 2.92 -11.42
C ILE A 24 10.73 1.71 -12.13
N VAL A 25 9.55 1.23 -11.69
CA VAL A 25 8.92 -0.02 -12.17
C VAL A 25 7.41 0.17 -12.28
N GLY A 26 6.77 -0.42 -13.27
CA GLY A 26 5.31 -0.42 -13.37
C GLY A 26 4.76 -0.81 -14.73
N ILE A 27 3.47 -1.09 -14.76
CA ILE A 27 2.68 -1.30 -15.98
C ILE A 27 1.66 -0.19 -16.08
N TYR A 28 1.51 0.41 -17.23
CA TYR A 28 0.58 1.53 -17.39
C TYR A 28 0.09 1.74 -18.81
N LEU A 29 -1.04 2.43 -18.93
CA LEU A 29 -1.52 3.02 -20.15
C LEU A 29 -1.00 4.47 -20.24
N GLU A 30 -0.38 4.82 -21.34
CA GLU A 30 0.16 6.16 -21.61
C GLU A 30 -0.53 6.76 -22.85
N LEU A 31 -1.04 7.96 -22.73
CA LEU A 31 -1.38 8.80 -23.87
C LEU A 31 -0.25 9.82 -24.03
N ASP A 32 0.55 9.68 -25.09
CA ASP A 32 1.63 10.58 -25.46
C ASP A 32 1.21 11.41 -26.67
N GLY A 33 0.77 12.64 -26.42
CA GLY A 33 0.11 13.44 -27.44
C GLY A 33 -1.20 12.80 -27.92
N THR A 34 -1.19 12.17 -29.07
CA THR A 34 -2.32 11.42 -29.65
C THR A 34 -2.10 9.91 -29.68
N THR A 35 -0.92 9.44 -29.28
CA THR A 35 -0.56 8.03 -29.34
C THR A 35 -0.84 7.35 -28.02
N LEU A 36 -1.67 6.32 -28.08
CA LEU A 36 -2.00 5.48 -26.92
C LEU A 36 -1.04 4.29 -26.87
N ASN A 37 -0.41 4.06 -25.72
CA ASN A 37 0.56 2.98 -25.52
C ASN A 37 0.26 2.20 -24.25
N PHE A 38 0.38 0.87 -24.30
CA PHE A 38 0.68 0.10 -23.09
C PHE A 38 2.18 0.10 -22.88
N VAL A 39 2.61 0.32 -21.66
CA VAL A 39 4.04 0.45 -21.32
C VAL A 39 4.36 -0.45 -20.13
N GLU A 40 5.39 -1.24 -20.31
CA GLU A 40 6.07 -1.95 -19.24
C GLU A 40 7.37 -1.21 -18.92
N ARG A 41 7.56 -0.88 -17.65
CA ARG A 41 8.75 -0.18 -17.16
C ARG A 41 9.44 -1.03 -16.11
N SER A 42 10.72 -1.31 -16.33
CA SER A 42 11.58 -2.13 -15.49
C SER A 42 12.79 -1.35 -14.99
N TYR A 43 13.32 -1.75 -13.85
CA TYR A 43 14.57 -1.24 -13.27
C TYR A 43 15.51 -2.37 -12.83
N VAL A 44 15.27 -3.58 -13.26
CA VAL A 44 16.05 -4.76 -12.85
C VAL A 44 17.53 -4.64 -13.20
N SER A 45 17.86 -3.96 -14.27
CA SER A 45 19.25 -3.71 -14.71
C SER A 45 19.96 -2.58 -13.94
N GLY A 46 19.29 -1.94 -12.95
CA GLY A 46 19.80 -0.74 -12.28
C GLY A 46 19.59 0.56 -13.07
N ALA A 47 19.03 0.48 -14.26
CA ALA A 47 18.59 1.61 -15.07
C ALA A 47 17.14 1.43 -15.52
N VAL A 48 16.43 2.54 -15.73
CA VAL A 48 15.06 2.50 -16.25
C VAL A 48 15.07 1.99 -17.69
N SER A 49 14.31 0.93 -17.93
CA SER A 49 14.01 0.39 -19.25
C SER A 49 12.50 0.41 -19.48
N GLU A 50 12.05 0.81 -20.66
CA GLU A 50 10.63 0.88 -21.00
C GLU A 50 10.38 0.17 -22.33
N THR A 51 9.42 -0.74 -22.31
CA THR A 51 8.83 -1.36 -23.50
C THR A 51 7.50 -0.69 -23.76
N ARG A 52 7.43 0.14 -24.81
CA ARG A 52 6.20 0.81 -25.26
C ARG A 52 5.63 0.09 -26.44
N VAL A 53 4.33 -0.19 -26.39
CA VAL A 53 3.60 -0.81 -27.48
C VAL A 53 2.42 0.08 -27.84
N SER A 54 2.48 0.67 -29.03
CA SER A 54 1.42 1.56 -29.54
C SER A 54 0.14 0.79 -29.83
N GLN A 55 -1.00 1.47 -29.83
CA GLN A 55 -2.30 0.84 -30.05
C GLN A 55 -2.33 0.00 -31.34
N ALA A 56 -1.71 0.46 -32.40
CA ALA A 56 -1.66 -0.26 -33.67
C ALA A 56 -0.86 -1.58 -33.60
N ASP A 57 0.03 -1.70 -32.62
CA ASP A 57 0.89 -2.87 -32.42
C ASP A 57 0.43 -3.78 -31.27
N TRP A 58 -0.75 -3.55 -30.69
CA TRP A 58 -1.28 -4.45 -29.68
C TRP A 58 -1.51 -5.83 -30.28
N ASN A 59 -1.07 -6.85 -29.57
CA ASN A 59 -0.91 -8.19 -30.15
C ASN A 59 -2.15 -9.08 -30.09
N ILE A 60 -3.29 -8.58 -29.55
CA ILE A 60 -4.53 -9.35 -29.45
C ILE A 60 -5.70 -8.61 -30.07
N ASP A 61 -5.97 -7.37 -29.64
CA ASP A 61 -7.02 -6.53 -30.20
C ASP A 61 -6.61 -5.06 -30.16
N THR A 62 -6.45 -4.46 -31.32
CA THR A 62 -5.99 -3.07 -31.42
C THR A 62 -7.08 -2.04 -31.10
N LEU A 63 -8.36 -2.46 -31.03
CA LEU A 63 -9.52 -1.57 -30.89
C LEU A 63 -9.55 -0.43 -31.92
N LEU A 64 -9.10 -0.71 -33.15
CA LEU A 64 -9.14 0.23 -34.29
C LEU A 64 -10.32 -0.06 -35.24
N GLY A 65 -11.11 -1.10 -34.97
CA GLY A 65 -12.32 -1.44 -35.71
C GLY A 65 -12.06 -2.18 -37.05
N ASP A 66 -10.81 -2.47 -37.38
CA ASP A 66 -10.51 -3.26 -38.58
C ASP A 66 -10.57 -4.77 -38.29
N VAL A 67 -10.97 -5.54 -39.29
CA VAL A 67 -11.21 -6.99 -39.12
C VAL A 67 -9.92 -7.79 -38.91
N ALA A 68 -8.77 -7.27 -39.33
CA ALA A 68 -7.51 -8.01 -39.31
C ALA A 68 -6.82 -7.92 -37.94
N SER A 69 -6.82 -6.73 -37.33
CA SER A 69 -6.09 -6.47 -36.09
C SER A 69 -7.02 -6.19 -34.88
N SER A 70 -8.32 -6.07 -35.09
CA SER A 70 -9.33 -5.78 -34.08
C SER A 70 -10.47 -6.79 -34.13
N PRO A 71 -10.26 -8.01 -33.58
CA PRO A 71 -11.27 -9.07 -33.61
C PRO A 71 -12.62 -8.68 -33.00
N SER A 72 -12.62 -7.79 -32.01
CA SER A 72 -13.87 -7.26 -31.42
C SER A 72 -14.63 -6.29 -32.34
N GLN A 73 -13.96 -5.76 -33.38
CA GLN A 73 -14.45 -4.69 -34.25
C GLN A 73 -14.83 -3.39 -33.52
N VAL A 74 -14.39 -3.25 -32.28
CA VAL A 74 -14.61 -2.06 -31.48
C VAL A 74 -13.59 -0.97 -31.85
N ILE A 75 -14.06 0.28 -31.89
CA ILE A 75 -13.20 1.46 -32.03
C ILE A 75 -13.11 2.15 -30.67
N LEU A 76 -11.91 2.25 -30.10
CA LEU A 76 -11.69 2.92 -28.83
C LEU A 76 -11.67 4.44 -29.03
N ASP A 77 -12.63 5.11 -28.44
CA ASP A 77 -12.67 6.57 -28.40
C ASP A 77 -12.11 7.08 -27.06
N ILE A 78 -10.84 7.51 -27.08
CA ILE A 78 -10.12 7.99 -25.88
C ILE A 78 -10.66 9.32 -25.34
N THR A 79 -11.58 9.98 -26.02
CA THR A 79 -12.25 11.20 -25.52
C THR A 79 -13.38 10.90 -24.57
N LYS A 80 -13.84 9.63 -24.54
CA LYS A 80 -14.91 9.14 -23.67
C LYS A 80 -14.36 8.49 -22.40
N ALA A 81 -15.23 8.30 -21.43
CA ALA A 81 -14.89 7.55 -20.22
C ALA A 81 -14.62 6.08 -20.57
N GLN A 82 -13.56 5.52 -20.03
CA GLN A 82 -13.13 4.14 -20.26
C GLN A 82 -13.02 3.38 -18.96
N ILE A 83 -13.30 2.09 -19.00
CA ILE A 83 -12.98 1.15 -17.92
C ILE A 83 -11.83 0.29 -18.43
N MET A 84 -10.65 0.44 -17.83
CA MET A 84 -9.44 -0.31 -18.16
C MET A 84 -9.15 -1.35 -17.09
N PHE A 85 -8.58 -2.48 -17.49
CA PHE A 85 -8.00 -3.45 -16.57
C PHE A 85 -6.54 -3.73 -16.92
N ILE A 86 -5.75 -4.06 -15.91
CA ILE A 86 -4.44 -4.66 -16.02
C ILE A 86 -4.45 -5.87 -15.09
N ASP A 87 -4.18 -7.05 -15.64
CA ASP A 87 -4.07 -8.31 -14.93
C ASP A 87 -2.60 -8.74 -14.95
N ILE A 88 -2.02 -8.97 -13.78
CA ILE A 88 -0.61 -9.28 -13.60
C ILE A 88 -0.51 -10.67 -12.98
N GLU A 89 -0.08 -11.64 -13.79
CA GLU A 89 0.37 -12.92 -13.29
C GLU A 89 1.75 -12.74 -12.65
N TRP A 90 1.79 -12.67 -11.32
CA TRP A 90 2.99 -12.28 -10.61
C TRP A 90 4.15 -13.30 -10.76
N LEU A 91 5.06 -13.37 -9.87
CA LEU A 91 6.38 -14.00 -9.84
C LEU A 91 7.50 -13.22 -10.55
N GLY A 92 7.23 -12.02 -11.07
CA GLY A 92 8.21 -11.23 -11.85
C GLY A 92 8.57 -11.85 -13.20
N LEU A 93 7.89 -12.92 -13.60
CA LEU A 93 8.09 -13.67 -14.84
C LEU A 93 6.79 -13.97 -15.57
N GLY A 94 5.65 -13.78 -14.92
CA GLY A 94 4.34 -14.06 -15.47
C GLY A 94 3.93 -13.09 -16.57
N THR A 95 2.84 -13.40 -17.24
CA THR A 95 2.26 -12.59 -18.30
C THR A 95 1.51 -11.40 -17.69
N VAL A 96 1.62 -10.24 -18.32
CA VAL A 96 0.77 -9.09 -18.02
C VAL A 96 -0.25 -8.92 -19.15
N ARG A 97 -1.53 -8.91 -18.80
CA ARG A 97 -2.65 -8.74 -19.73
C ARG A 97 -3.27 -7.37 -19.53
N CYS A 98 -3.44 -6.63 -20.62
CA CYS A 98 -4.01 -5.29 -20.61
C CYS A 98 -5.22 -5.22 -21.52
N GLY A 99 -6.25 -4.45 -21.12
CA GLY A 99 -7.43 -4.30 -21.94
C GLY A 99 -8.47 -3.35 -21.36
N PHE A 100 -9.66 -3.41 -21.95
CA PHE A 100 -10.79 -2.55 -21.61
C PHE A 100 -12.06 -3.35 -21.38
N VAL A 101 -12.97 -2.79 -20.59
CA VAL A 101 -14.33 -3.32 -20.44
C VAL A 101 -15.27 -2.39 -21.20
N ILE A 102 -15.86 -2.92 -22.29
CA ILE A 102 -16.77 -2.17 -23.16
C ILE A 102 -18.05 -2.97 -23.29
N ASP A 103 -19.19 -2.33 -23.07
CA ASP A 103 -20.52 -2.97 -23.10
C ASP A 103 -20.61 -4.22 -22.20
N GLY A 104 -19.96 -4.17 -21.03
CA GLY A 104 -19.93 -5.27 -20.08
C GLY A 104 -19.05 -6.46 -20.49
N LYS A 105 -18.34 -6.37 -21.63
CA LYS A 105 -17.41 -7.40 -22.10
C LYS A 105 -15.98 -6.96 -21.83
N LEU A 106 -15.19 -7.87 -21.27
CA LEU A 106 -13.75 -7.71 -21.06
C LEU A 106 -13.05 -7.99 -22.40
N ILE A 107 -12.43 -6.98 -23.00
CA ILE A 107 -11.70 -7.09 -24.26
C ILE A 107 -10.21 -7.03 -23.93
N HIS A 108 -9.54 -8.15 -24.12
CA HIS A 108 -8.10 -8.26 -23.96
C HIS A 108 -7.40 -7.69 -25.20
N CYS A 109 -6.54 -6.70 -25.01
CA CYS A 109 -5.95 -5.94 -26.09
C CYS A 109 -4.47 -6.29 -26.32
N HIS A 110 -3.69 -6.42 -25.25
CA HIS A 110 -2.26 -6.68 -25.35
C HIS A 110 -1.78 -7.57 -24.20
N SER A 111 -0.75 -8.39 -24.49
CA SER A 111 -0.01 -9.15 -23.49
C SER A 111 1.48 -8.89 -23.58
N PHE A 112 2.10 -8.58 -22.42
CA PHE A 112 3.54 -8.70 -22.25
C PHE A 112 3.86 -10.13 -21.76
N HIS A 113 4.70 -10.85 -22.51
CA HIS A 113 5.06 -12.23 -22.20
C HIS A 113 6.53 -12.31 -21.78
N HIS A 114 6.79 -12.93 -20.63
CA HIS A 114 8.13 -12.99 -20.03
C HIS A 114 8.66 -14.41 -19.89
N ALA A 115 7.83 -15.35 -19.41
CA ALA A 115 8.23 -16.73 -19.19
C ALA A 115 8.82 -17.35 -20.48
N ASN A 116 9.97 -18.00 -20.36
CA ASN A 116 10.75 -18.58 -21.47
C ASN A 116 11.26 -17.55 -22.50
N LYS A 117 11.29 -16.24 -22.15
CA LYS A 117 11.76 -15.16 -23.02
C LYS A 117 12.85 -14.30 -22.40
N ILE A 118 12.79 -14.07 -21.07
CA ILE A 118 13.74 -13.25 -20.33
C ILE A 118 14.60 -14.12 -19.39
N GLN A 119 15.82 -13.66 -19.11
CA GLN A 119 16.77 -14.37 -18.23
C GLN A 119 16.66 -13.98 -16.75
N SER A 120 15.96 -12.89 -16.45
CA SER A 120 15.73 -12.37 -15.10
C SER A 120 14.30 -11.88 -14.98
N THR A 121 13.87 -11.52 -13.78
CA THR A 121 12.55 -10.92 -13.58
C THR A 121 12.42 -9.58 -14.32
N TYR A 122 11.22 -9.27 -14.85
CA TYR A 122 10.95 -7.94 -15.40
C TYR A 122 10.65 -6.93 -14.28
N MET A 123 10.26 -7.41 -13.11
CA MET A 123 9.85 -6.61 -11.98
C MET A 123 10.29 -7.29 -10.68
N THR A 124 10.78 -6.53 -9.70
CA THR A 124 11.36 -7.07 -8.45
C THR A 124 10.44 -6.94 -7.24
N THR A 125 9.29 -6.27 -7.38
CA THR A 125 8.36 -6.03 -6.26
C THR A 125 6.92 -6.26 -6.68
N ALA A 126 6.15 -6.93 -5.81
CA ALA A 126 4.72 -7.14 -5.96
C ALA A 126 3.89 -5.95 -5.43
N SER A 127 4.47 -5.12 -4.59
CA SER A 127 3.78 -3.99 -3.96
C SER A 127 3.76 -2.78 -4.88
N LEU A 128 2.72 -2.70 -5.73
CA LEU A 128 2.55 -1.65 -6.71
C LEU A 128 1.35 -0.77 -6.36
N PRO A 129 1.56 0.51 -5.97
CA PRO A 129 0.45 1.42 -5.75
C PRO A 129 -0.22 1.82 -7.07
N LEU A 130 -1.52 2.06 -7.02
CA LEU A 130 -2.23 2.71 -8.11
C LEU A 130 -1.82 4.18 -8.19
N ARG A 131 -1.58 4.66 -9.41
CA ARG A 131 -1.18 6.05 -9.65
C ARG A 131 -1.80 6.60 -10.93
N TYR A 132 -2.10 7.88 -10.89
CA TYR A 132 -2.51 8.69 -12.03
C TYR A 132 -1.54 9.85 -12.17
N GLU A 133 -1.13 10.14 -13.39
CA GLU A 133 -0.20 11.23 -13.66
C GLU A 133 -0.61 11.97 -14.93
N ILE A 134 -0.51 13.28 -14.90
CA ILE A 134 -0.47 14.14 -16.09
C ILE A 134 0.81 14.98 -16.03
N LYS A 135 1.58 14.94 -17.09
CA LYS A 135 2.87 15.64 -17.18
C LYS A 135 2.95 16.40 -18.48
N ASN A 136 3.29 17.68 -18.40
CA ASN A 136 3.64 18.46 -19.58
C ASN A 136 5.11 18.19 -19.94
N THR A 137 5.36 17.89 -21.20
CA THR A 137 6.70 17.65 -21.75
C THR A 137 7.29 18.90 -22.42
N GLY A 138 6.52 19.99 -22.48
CA GLY A 138 6.91 21.30 -23.03
C GLY A 138 5.94 22.38 -22.58
N ALA A 139 6.13 23.60 -23.06
CA ALA A 139 5.20 24.69 -22.83
C ALA A 139 3.84 24.39 -23.48
N THR A 140 2.76 24.56 -22.74
CA THR A 140 1.38 24.34 -23.20
C THR A 140 0.64 25.65 -23.32
N ALA A 141 -0.21 25.78 -24.34
CA ALA A 141 -1.06 26.96 -24.57
C ALA A 141 -2.29 26.96 -23.65
N SER A 142 -2.67 25.81 -23.07
CA SER A 142 -3.82 25.65 -22.19
C SER A 142 -3.58 24.56 -21.15
N SER A 143 -4.37 24.55 -20.08
CA SER A 143 -4.38 23.48 -19.08
C SER A 143 -5.00 22.21 -19.66
N SER A 144 -4.43 21.05 -19.30
CA SER A 144 -5.00 19.73 -19.55
C SER A 144 -5.54 19.13 -18.26
N THR A 145 -6.63 18.37 -18.36
CA THR A 145 -7.26 17.73 -17.18
C THR A 145 -7.42 16.24 -17.46
N MET A 146 -7.02 15.43 -16.47
CA MET A 146 -7.34 14.01 -16.41
C MET A 146 -8.38 13.77 -15.31
N LYS A 147 -9.46 13.08 -15.63
CA LYS A 147 -10.52 12.73 -14.66
C LYS A 147 -10.41 11.26 -14.31
N GLN A 148 -10.29 10.96 -13.04
CA GLN A 148 -10.37 9.62 -12.50
C GLN A 148 -11.66 9.49 -11.70
N VAL A 149 -12.43 8.43 -11.96
CA VAL A 149 -13.70 8.15 -11.26
C VAL A 149 -13.44 7.24 -10.05
N CYS A 150 -12.93 6.05 -10.30
CA CYS A 150 -12.53 5.10 -9.25
C CYS A 150 -11.49 4.12 -9.78
N SER A 151 -10.83 3.41 -8.87
CA SER A 151 -9.95 2.29 -9.16
C SER A 151 -9.95 1.30 -8.00
N THR A 152 -9.70 0.04 -8.31
CA THR A 152 -9.58 -1.02 -7.31
C THR A 152 -8.45 -1.97 -7.66
N VAL A 153 -7.90 -2.64 -6.66
CA VAL A 153 -6.97 -3.76 -6.82
C VAL A 153 -7.67 -5.01 -6.30
N ILE A 154 -7.60 -6.08 -7.06
CA ILE A 154 -8.22 -7.37 -6.74
C ILE A 154 -7.12 -8.42 -6.75
N SER A 155 -7.06 -9.27 -5.71
CA SER A 155 -6.24 -10.47 -5.69
C SER A 155 -7.13 -11.67 -6.04
N GLU A 156 -6.87 -12.33 -7.16
CA GLU A 156 -7.70 -13.46 -7.62
C GLU A 156 -7.42 -14.75 -6.83
N GLY A 157 -6.21 -14.92 -6.31
CA GLY A 157 -5.80 -16.10 -5.55
C GLY A 157 -6.27 -16.12 -4.10
N GLY A 158 -6.96 -15.09 -3.63
CA GLY A 158 -7.20 -14.88 -2.21
C GLY A 158 -5.92 -14.50 -1.48
N TYR A 159 -5.97 -14.55 -0.16
CA TYR A 159 -4.86 -14.17 0.70
C TYR A 159 -4.58 -15.29 1.69
N GLU A 160 -3.46 -15.99 1.52
CA GLU A 160 -2.95 -16.93 2.52
C GLU A 160 -1.72 -16.30 3.20
N LEU A 161 -1.82 -16.14 4.52
CA LEU A 161 -0.70 -15.73 5.34
C LEU A 161 0.30 -16.90 5.41
N ARG A 162 1.48 -16.74 4.87
CA ARG A 162 2.56 -17.74 4.86
C ARG A 162 3.92 -17.11 5.16
N GLY A 163 3.91 -16.04 5.95
CA GLY A 163 5.11 -15.33 6.36
C GLY A 163 5.61 -15.76 7.72
N ASP A 164 6.70 -15.12 8.15
CA ASP A 164 7.26 -15.29 9.48
C ASP A 164 6.39 -14.58 10.51
N GLN A 165 5.85 -15.32 11.48
CA GLN A 165 5.12 -14.76 12.61
C GLN A 165 6.09 -14.14 13.61
N ARG A 166 5.78 -12.92 14.04
CA ARG A 166 6.56 -12.18 15.03
C ARG A 166 5.65 -11.49 16.04
N THR A 167 6.20 -11.20 17.20
CA THR A 167 5.49 -10.55 18.29
C THR A 167 6.38 -9.59 19.05
N ILE A 168 5.79 -8.54 19.58
CA ILE A 168 6.41 -7.63 20.54
C ILE A 168 5.41 -7.19 21.58
N GLY A 169 5.85 -7.07 22.82
CA GLY A 169 5.02 -6.59 23.91
C GLY A 169 5.81 -5.74 24.88
N THR A 170 5.09 -4.93 25.65
CA THR A 170 5.67 -4.22 26.79
C THR A 170 6.11 -5.20 27.87
N PRO A 171 7.29 -5.04 28.48
CA PRO A 171 7.74 -5.91 29.58
C PRO A 171 6.82 -5.78 30.78
N VAL A 172 6.44 -6.93 31.36
CA VAL A 172 5.52 -6.98 32.52
C VAL A 172 6.09 -6.21 33.72
N GLN A 173 7.43 -6.18 33.87
CA GLN A 173 8.10 -5.51 35.00
C GLN A 173 8.08 -3.98 34.86
N THR A 174 7.89 -3.46 33.64
CA THR A 174 7.92 -2.03 33.35
C THR A 174 6.69 -1.61 32.52
N PRO A 175 5.47 -1.76 33.08
CA PRO A 175 4.26 -1.34 32.40
C PRO A 175 4.26 0.16 32.14
N LYS A 176 3.61 0.59 31.07
CA LYS A 176 3.45 2.01 30.73
C LYS A 176 2.50 2.67 31.73
N ASN A 177 2.89 3.80 32.27
CA ASN A 177 2.04 4.60 33.16
C ASN A 177 1.15 5.55 32.36
N LEU A 178 -0.17 5.39 32.49
CA LEU A 178 -1.18 6.34 32.00
C LEU A 178 -1.37 7.42 33.08
N ALA A 179 -0.47 8.40 33.10
CA ALA A 179 -0.33 9.35 34.21
C ALA A 179 -1.55 10.26 34.38
N THR A 180 -2.18 10.70 33.31
CA THR A 180 -3.30 11.67 33.31
C THR A 180 -4.53 11.08 32.69
N ALA A 181 -5.65 11.13 33.41
CA ALA A 181 -6.96 10.68 32.93
C ALA A 181 -7.34 11.40 31.63
N GLY A 182 -7.89 10.66 30.67
CA GLY A 182 -8.35 11.17 29.39
C GLY A 182 -7.24 11.40 28.35
N THR A 183 -5.95 11.32 28.75
CA THR A 183 -4.81 11.47 27.83
C THR A 183 -4.42 10.11 27.25
N TYR A 184 -4.23 10.03 25.91
CA TYR A 184 -3.73 8.85 25.26
C TYR A 184 -2.20 8.79 25.31
N TYR A 185 -1.67 7.66 25.73
CA TYR A 185 -0.24 7.35 25.80
C TYR A 185 0.09 6.21 24.84
N PRO A 186 1.15 6.31 24.02
CA PRO A 186 1.60 5.21 23.17
C PRO A 186 2.16 4.09 24.05
N ILE A 187 1.73 2.84 23.78
CA ILE A 187 2.14 1.66 24.55
C ILE A 187 3.14 0.84 23.74
N VAL A 188 2.77 0.48 22.51
CA VAL A 188 3.60 -0.24 21.55
C VAL A 188 3.38 0.38 20.19
N SER A 189 4.47 0.58 19.45
CA SER A 189 4.45 1.05 18.07
C SER A 189 5.33 0.14 17.23
N ILE A 190 4.89 -0.15 16.00
CA ILE A 190 5.68 -0.87 14.99
C ILE A 190 5.68 -0.11 13.69
N GLN A 191 6.77 -0.19 12.93
CA GLN A 191 6.87 0.37 11.58
C GLN A 191 7.85 -0.42 10.72
N LEU A 192 7.80 -0.21 9.42
CA LEU A 192 8.81 -0.76 8.51
C LEU A 192 10.17 -0.10 8.76
N LYS A 193 11.25 -0.86 8.71
CA LYS A 193 12.61 -0.29 8.65
C LYS A 193 12.78 0.52 7.38
N SER A 194 13.53 1.59 7.44
CA SER A 194 13.80 2.45 6.28
C SER A 194 14.46 1.72 5.10
N THR A 195 15.08 0.56 5.35
CA THR A 195 15.70 -0.31 4.34
C THR A 195 14.71 -1.25 3.65
N TYR A 196 13.53 -1.48 4.23
CA TYR A 196 12.52 -2.45 3.78
C TYR A 196 11.14 -1.82 3.59
N LEU A 197 11.06 -0.63 3.01
CA LEU A 197 9.83 0.15 2.87
C LEU A 197 8.77 -0.48 1.95
N ASP A 198 9.15 -1.48 1.16
CA ASP A 198 8.26 -2.22 0.26
C ASP A 198 7.91 -3.62 0.79
N ALA A 199 8.31 -3.94 2.03
CA ALA A 199 7.95 -5.19 2.68
C ALA A 199 6.44 -5.27 2.94
N ILE A 200 5.88 -6.47 2.83
CA ILE A 200 4.49 -6.75 3.17
C ILE A 200 4.44 -7.31 4.58
N VAL A 201 3.93 -6.51 5.49
CA VAL A 201 3.79 -6.84 6.92
C VAL A 201 2.36 -6.54 7.35
N ILE A 202 1.72 -7.54 7.96
CA ILE A 202 0.32 -7.44 8.35
C ILE A 202 0.19 -7.72 9.84
N LEU A 203 -0.48 -6.81 10.55
CA LEU A 203 -0.84 -7.03 11.94
C LEU A 203 -1.87 -8.17 12.02
N THR A 204 -1.57 -9.22 12.80
CA THR A 204 -2.43 -10.41 12.93
C THR A 204 -3.20 -10.46 14.23
N ALA A 205 -2.63 -9.92 15.32
CA ALA A 205 -3.30 -9.84 16.60
C ALA A 205 -2.77 -8.65 17.42
N LEU A 206 -3.56 -8.26 18.42
CA LEU A 206 -3.13 -7.35 19.45
C LEU A 206 -3.71 -7.80 20.80
N SER A 207 -2.98 -7.56 21.88
CA SER A 207 -3.45 -7.78 23.24
C SER A 207 -3.22 -6.52 24.05
N ILE A 208 -4.15 -6.21 24.95
CA ILE A 208 -4.09 -5.04 25.82
C ILE A 208 -4.51 -5.41 27.24
N LEU A 209 -3.85 -4.86 28.21
CA LEU A 209 -4.14 -5.05 29.63
C LEU A 209 -3.97 -3.72 30.37
N GLY A 210 -5.00 -3.35 31.13
CA GLY A 210 -4.92 -2.30 32.14
C GLY A 210 -4.74 -2.92 33.53
N ILE A 211 -3.92 -2.30 34.37
CA ILE A 211 -3.66 -2.73 35.75
C ILE A 211 -3.90 -1.54 36.67
N ASN A 212 -4.81 -1.69 37.61
CA ASN A 212 -5.08 -0.69 38.67
C ASN A 212 -5.61 -1.35 39.93
N SER A 213 -5.35 -0.78 41.10
CA SER A 213 -5.86 -1.26 42.38
C SER A 213 -7.36 -1.03 42.54
N ASN A 214 -7.91 -0.02 41.90
CA ASN A 214 -9.33 0.31 41.92
C ASN A 214 -9.96 0.08 40.53
N PRO A 215 -11.23 -0.32 40.45
CA PRO A 215 -11.93 -0.45 39.18
C PRO A 215 -11.91 0.86 38.41
N CYS A 216 -11.59 0.78 37.11
CA CYS A 216 -11.61 1.92 36.19
C CYS A 216 -11.91 1.47 34.76
N SER A 217 -12.15 2.41 33.87
CA SER A 217 -12.30 2.16 32.44
C SER A 217 -11.06 2.62 31.72
N VAL A 218 -10.60 1.84 30.74
CA VAL A 218 -9.51 2.19 29.85
C VAL A 218 -10.01 2.14 28.43
N ALA A 219 -9.79 3.23 27.69
CA ALA A 219 -10.01 3.31 26.26
C ALA A 219 -8.70 2.96 25.54
N TRP A 220 -8.79 2.25 24.42
CA TRP A 220 -7.65 1.97 23.57
C TRP A 220 -7.94 2.38 22.12
N ARG A 221 -6.88 2.73 21.40
CA ARG A 221 -6.92 3.06 19.98
C ARG A 221 -5.71 2.49 19.27
N VAL A 222 -5.91 2.09 18.01
CA VAL A 222 -4.83 1.85 17.05
C VAL A 222 -4.75 3.04 16.12
N TYR A 223 -3.61 3.70 16.14
CA TYR A 223 -3.32 4.83 15.25
C TYR A 223 -2.41 4.39 14.11
N ARG A 224 -2.62 4.95 12.93
CA ARG A 224 -1.68 4.93 11.81
C ARG A 224 -1.14 6.33 11.61
N ASP A 225 0.17 6.42 11.40
CA ASP A 225 0.89 7.67 11.09
C ASP A 225 0.73 8.75 12.18
N ALA A 226 0.69 8.33 13.44
CA ALA A 226 0.78 9.28 14.54
C ALA A 226 2.23 9.71 14.76
N THR A 227 2.43 11.00 15.01
CA THR A 227 3.72 11.54 15.41
C THR A 227 3.99 11.19 16.87
N LEU A 228 5.02 10.39 17.11
CA LEU A 228 5.43 9.97 18.46
C LEU A 228 6.39 10.98 19.08
N THR A 229 6.29 11.17 20.40
CA THR A 229 7.22 12.02 21.17
C THR A 229 8.32 11.13 21.73
N SER A 230 9.59 11.43 21.35
CA SER A 230 10.79 10.72 21.81
C SER A 230 10.74 9.19 21.62
N PRO A 231 10.42 8.67 20.45
CA PRO A 231 10.50 7.24 20.19
C PRO A 231 11.96 6.77 20.13
N SER A 232 12.21 5.53 20.53
CA SER A 232 13.49 4.85 20.37
C SER A 232 13.29 3.54 19.61
N TRP A 233 13.43 3.62 18.29
CA TRP A 233 13.17 2.49 17.42
C TRP A 233 14.24 1.41 17.56
N THR A 234 13.80 0.18 17.76
CA THR A 234 14.63 -1.02 17.93
C THR A 234 14.23 -2.06 16.90
N SER A 235 15.20 -2.70 16.25
CA SER A 235 14.93 -3.78 15.32
C SER A 235 14.18 -4.94 15.98
N ALA A 236 13.11 -5.44 15.37
CA ALA A 236 12.38 -6.61 15.88
C ALA A 236 13.14 -7.94 15.67
N GLY A 237 14.27 -7.91 14.97
CA GLY A 237 15.16 -9.04 14.75
C GLY A 237 16.11 -8.81 13.59
N THR A 238 17.18 -9.63 13.51
CA THR A 238 18.18 -9.53 12.43
C THR A 238 17.54 -9.69 11.05
N ASP A 239 16.58 -10.62 10.97
CA ASP A 239 15.88 -10.97 9.73
C ASP A 239 14.49 -10.33 9.62
N SER A 240 14.13 -9.39 10.49
CA SER A 240 12.87 -8.70 10.45
C SER A 240 12.94 -7.45 9.59
N SER A 241 11.89 -7.18 8.82
CA SER A 241 11.66 -5.90 8.11
C SER A 241 11.06 -4.82 9.02
N VAL A 242 10.75 -5.17 10.26
CA VAL A 242 10.05 -4.32 11.24
C VAL A 242 10.99 -3.81 12.32
N GLU A 243 10.76 -2.60 12.76
CA GLU A 243 11.28 -2.02 14.00
C GLU A 243 10.13 -1.59 14.89
N TYR A 244 10.36 -1.59 16.21
CA TYR A 244 9.35 -1.29 17.21
C TYR A 244 9.83 -0.24 18.21
N ASP A 245 8.88 0.40 18.88
CA ASP A 245 9.10 1.30 20.00
C ASP A 245 8.08 1.03 21.12
N THR A 246 8.58 1.01 22.38
CA THR A 246 7.79 0.93 23.62
C THR A 246 8.13 2.08 24.57
N SER A 247 8.99 2.99 24.13
CA SER A 247 9.55 4.07 24.96
C SER A 247 8.85 5.42 24.78
N ALA A 248 8.23 5.67 23.64
CA ALA A 248 7.60 6.95 23.32
C ALA A 248 6.70 7.47 24.45
N THR A 249 6.82 8.75 24.75
CA THR A 249 6.16 9.38 25.92
C THR A 249 4.83 10.03 25.59
N GLY A 250 4.55 10.30 24.32
CA GLY A 250 3.32 10.92 23.86
C GLY A 250 3.10 10.70 22.38
N LEU A 251 1.93 11.07 21.89
CA LEU A 251 1.57 11.02 20.48
C LEU A 251 0.66 12.18 20.10
N SER A 252 0.71 12.56 18.82
CA SER A 252 -0.17 13.59 18.24
C SER A 252 -0.51 13.25 16.80
N GLY A 253 -1.67 13.72 16.30
CA GLY A 253 -2.11 13.46 14.93
C GLY A 253 -2.41 11.99 14.66
N GLY A 254 -2.24 11.58 13.40
CA GLY A 254 -2.52 10.23 12.93
C GLY A 254 -4.00 9.93 12.72
N ASN A 255 -4.26 8.77 12.08
CA ASN A 255 -5.60 8.28 11.80
C ASN A 255 -5.95 7.11 12.73
N VAL A 256 -7.10 7.18 13.39
CA VAL A 256 -7.61 6.09 14.23
C VAL A 256 -8.19 5.00 13.32
N LEU A 257 -7.62 3.80 13.37
CA LEU A 257 -8.07 2.66 12.59
C LEU A 257 -9.04 1.78 13.36
N ALA A 258 -8.81 1.64 14.66
CA ALA A 258 -9.67 0.87 15.56
C ALA A 258 -9.67 1.50 16.95
N GLN A 259 -10.74 1.30 17.72
CA GLN A 259 -10.84 1.73 19.10
C GLN A 259 -11.81 0.85 19.89
N GLY A 260 -11.65 0.85 21.18
CA GLY A 260 -12.53 0.14 22.09
C GLY A 260 -12.28 0.50 23.56
N TYR A 261 -12.97 -0.21 24.43
CA TYR A 261 -12.94 0.02 25.88
C TYR A 261 -12.75 -1.30 26.61
N ILE A 262 -12.02 -1.27 27.71
CA ILE A 262 -11.89 -2.39 28.65
C ILE A 262 -12.18 -1.90 30.04
N GLY A 263 -12.84 -2.75 30.84
CA GLY A 263 -12.98 -2.57 32.28
C GLY A 263 -11.76 -3.15 32.99
N VAL A 264 -11.15 -2.37 33.87
CA VAL A 264 -10.05 -2.82 34.74
C VAL A 264 -10.64 -3.12 36.12
N THR A 265 -10.57 -4.39 36.53
CA THR A 265 -10.99 -4.85 37.83
C THR A 265 -9.89 -5.75 38.41
N ASN A 266 -9.88 -5.95 39.72
CA ASN A 266 -8.87 -6.77 40.41
C ASN A 266 -8.78 -8.25 39.95
N GLN A 267 -9.65 -8.70 39.03
CA GLN A 267 -9.79 -10.13 38.70
C GLN A 267 -9.92 -10.45 37.20
N ALA A 268 -9.80 -9.48 36.30
CA ALA A 268 -10.05 -9.76 34.87
C ALA A 268 -8.85 -9.42 33.99
N SER A 269 -8.20 -10.44 33.44
CA SER A 269 -7.46 -10.31 32.21
C SER A 269 -8.45 -10.47 31.05
N GLN A 270 -8.55 -9.48 30.16
CA GLN A 270 -9.31 -9.62 28.93
C GLN A 270 -8.34 -9.72 27.77
N THR A 271 -8.31 -10.89 27.15
CA THR A 271 -7.72 -11.04 25.81
C THR A 271 -8.75 -10.52 24.82
N ILE A 272 -8.40 -9.49 24.07
CA ILE A 272 -9.25 -9.03 22.98
C ILE A 272 -8.78 -9.75 21.73
N ASP A 273 -9.51 -10.79 21.33
CA ASP A 273 -9.46 -11.30 19.97
C ASP A 273 -10.07 -10.25 19.05
N VAL A 274 -9.25 -9.28 18.64
CA VAL A 274 -9.71 -8.27 17.70
C VAL A 274 -9.73 -8.86 16.31
N LEU A 275 -10.94 -9.28 15.90
CA LEU A 275 -11.43 -9.35 14.53
C LEU A 275 -10.34 -9.66 13.47
N LYS A 276 -10.03 -10.94 13.27
CA LYS A 276 -9.14 -11.40 12.19
C LYS A 276 -9.47 -10.76 10.83
N GLU A 277 -10.74 -10.52 10.53
CA GLU A 277 -11.16 -9.89 9.27
C GLU A 277 -10.82 -8.38 9.16
N ALA A 278 -10.74 -7.66 10.27
CA ALA A 278 -10.38 -6.25 10.27
C ALA A 278 -8.86 -6.03 10.23
N LEU A 279 -8.07 -6.98 10.71
CA LEU A 279 -6.61 -6.89 10.79
C LEU A 279 -5.92 -6.87 9.43
N PHE A 280 -6.49 -7.48 8.39
CA PHE A 280 -6.00 -7.35 7.02
C PHE A 280 -5.95 -5.90 6.49
N LYS A 281 -6.65 -4.99 7.15
CA LYS A 281 -6.59 -3.55 6.83
C LYS A 281 -5.43 -2.84 7.53
N PHE A 282 -4.71 -3.52 8.41
CA PHE A 282 -3.61 -2.97 9.22
C PHE A 282 -2.25 -3.39 8.69
N GLN A 283 -2.08 -3.34 7.38
CA GLN A 283 -0.77 -3.49 6.76
C GLN A 283 0.11 -2.29 7.12
N LEU A 284 1.38 -2.57 7.48
CA LEU A 284 2.38 -1.52 7.61
C LEU A 284 2.64 -0.88 6.24
N GLN A 285 2.71 0.43 6.24
CA GLN A 285 2.83 1.23 5.02
C GLN A 285 3.96 2.23 5.16
N ARG A 286 4.33 2.77 4.04
CA ARG A 286 5.14 3.97 3.93
C ARG A 286 4.30 5.13 3.41
N ASN A 287 4.65 6.34 3.78
CA ASN A 287 4.08 7.53 3.17
C ASN A 287 4.47 7.58 1.68
N SER A 288 3.47 7.65 0.81
CA SER A 288 3.67 7.63 -0.64
C SER A 288 4.40 8.86 -1.18
N LEU A 289 4.38 9.98 -0.46
CA LEU A 289 4.99 11.23 -0.86
C LEU A 289 6.41 11.37 -0.33
N THR A 290 6.63 11.06 0.96
CA THR A 290 7.91 11.26 1.64
C THR A 290 8.77 10.01 1.68
N SER A 291 8.20 8.83 1.37
CA SER A 291 8.87 7.53 1.48
C SER A 291 9.43 7.26 2.89
N THR A 292 8.70 7.72 3.91
CA THR A 292 8.97 7.45 5.32
C THR A 292 8.04 6.37 5.83
N PRO A 293 8.46 5.51 6.78
CA PRO A 293 7.56 4.55 7.41
C PRO A 293 6.39 5.26 8.10
N GLU A 294 5.20 4.67 8.02
CA GLU A 294 4.02 5.10 8.78
C GLU A 294 3.85 4.15 9.98
N PRO A 295 4.04 4.61 11.22
CA PRO A 295 3.91 3.75 12.38
C PRO A 295 2.46 3.34 12.64
N LEU A 296 2.26 2.07 13.04
CA LEU A 296 1.07 1.60 13.73
C LEU A 296 1.33 1.64 15.22
N THR A 297 0.47 2.32 15.97
CA THR A 297 0.64 2.56 17.41
C THR A 297 -0.60 2.16 18.19
N ILE A 298 -0.47 1.27 19.17
CA ILE A 298 -1.48 1.09 20.21
C ILE A 298 -1.29 2.21 21.24
N ALA A 299 -2.33 2.99 21.46
CA ALA A 299 -2.37 4.00 22.51
C ALA A 299 -3.56 3.74 23.45
N MET A 300 -3.34 3.98 24.74
CA MET A 300 -4.35 3.78 25.78
C MET A 300 -4.53 5.03 26.63
N SER A 301 -5.75 5.20 27.11
CA SER A 301 -6.15 6.29 28.01
C SER A 301 -7.05 5.74 29.11
N ALA A 302 -6.87 6.17 30.33
CA ALA A 302 -7.67 5.72 31.46
C ALA A 302 -8.65 6.79 31.95
N SER A 303 -9.73 6.36 32.60
CA SER A 303 -10.73 7.24 33.23
C SER A 303 -10.23 7.87 34.55
N VAL A 304 -9.11 7.35 35.09
CA VAL A 304 -8.46 7.86 36.31
C VAL A 304 -6.96 8.01 36.06
N ASN A 305 -6.31 8.77 36.96
CA ASN A 305 -4.86 8.97 36.87
C ASN A 305 -4.09 7.72 37.31
N THR A 306 -2.88 7.57 36.77
CA THR A 306 -1.87 6.60 37.27
C THR A 306 -2.32 5.15 37.13
N VAL A 307 -2.78 4.77 35.93
CA VAL A 307 -3.10 3.38 35.58
C VAL A 307 -1.93 2.77 34.83
N SER A 308 -1.53 1.56 35.18
CA SER A 308 -0.51 0.82 34.43
C SER A 308 -1.13 0.11 33.23
N ALA A 309 -0.44 0.10 32.10
CA ALA A 309 -0.90 -0.51 30.87
C ALA A 309 0.18 -1.38 30.24
N LEU A 310 -0.25 -2.51 29.70
CA LEU A 310 0.56 -3.42 28.88
C LEU A 310 -0.15 -3.64 27.55
N ALA A 311 0.62 -3.80 26.47
CA ALA A 311 0.08 -4.22 25.20
C ALA A 311 1.09 -5.06 24.42
N SER A 312 0.59 -5.89 23.51
CA SER A 312 1.40 -6.58 22.51
C SER A 312 0.78 -6.46 21.13
N MET A 313 1.63 -6.58 20.13
CA MET A 313 1.28 -6.69 18.73
C MET A 313 1.92 -7.94 18.13
N ASP A 314 1.14 -8.71 17.39
CA ASP A 314 1.60 -9.84 16.60
C ASP A 314 1.43 -9.50 15.13
N TRP A 315 2.43 -9.82 14.31
CA TRP A 315 2.36 -9.56 12.88
C TRP A 315 2.99 -10.68 12.08
N GLU A 316 2.71 -10.69 10.81
CA GLU A 316 3.28 -11.61 9.84
C GLU A 316 4.05 -10.85 8.77
N GLU A 317 5.30 -11.25 8.53
CA GLU A 317 6.15 -10.71 7.48
C GLU A 317 6.12 -11.65 6.27
N ILE A 318 5.46 -11.22 5.18
CA ILE A 318 5.22 -12.06 4.00
C ILE A 318 6.30 -11.87 2.95
N SER A 319 6.80 -10.67 2.79
CA SER A 319 7.92 -10.35 1.89
C SER A 319 8.79 -9.24 2.46
N ARG A 320 10.04 -9.27 2.05
CA ARG A 320 11.06 -8.25 2.38
C ARG A 320 11.43 -7.41 1.19
#